data_4c57ece42ce04ee8237ef2db154912ea
#
_entry.id   4c57ece42ce04ee8237ef2db154912ea
#
_cell.length_a   1.000
_cell.length_b   1.000
_cell.length_c   1.000
_cell.angle_alpha   90.00
_cell.angle_beta   90.00
_cell.angle_gamma   90.00
#
_symmetry.space_group_name_H-M   'P 1'
#
loop_
_entity.id
_entity.type
_entity.pdbx_description
1 polymer ?
#
loop_
_entity_poly.entity_id
_entity_poly.type
_entity_poly.pdbx_seq_one_letter_code
_entity_poly.pdbx_strand_id
1 'polypeptide(L)'
;MHKRLTRFGPLVRLLAGVSFLALMAPAGALARGDRLPEARTLLGSYLAGRIARGQHDSEAASLYYSRALQRDPGNEALMEQSLIMEATEGRMDEAIQLSKRIAAVQPTHRMARLVLGLADAKVGRYAEADDHFKASASGMIGELTGALSRAWMLSARGDVKGATDLLDGVKQAEWAQFYTRYHKALILDAGNRRSDARALHERIFRTDSKSLRTTLAYAHHASAAGDQKLARSILDEHSKKAAGNLHPLAKATQERLRGNDRLGLLVEQPTDGLAEVFYNLGELLSGEGSVSVGAIYLQLALYLKGDAPLALAALANVYETTKRYDAAITVYDRVPLKTPLAAAIDIRKALNLNQLDKVDEAKALLERQAQADPTDIRPLEALGNIMRGRKRYQEAIDYYSRAITIIGPKPDKKHWTFFYARGTCYERIKRWPQAEADLLKALQFAPEEALVLNYLGYSWVDQNRNLKQGLALIEKAVSLKPDDGYIVDSLGWAHYRLGNYKEAVKYLEKAVELKAEDPVLNDHLGDAFWRVGREVEARFQWQQALTLKPEPEDAEKIQRKLDKGLPAKPQARVVKKSKEPARAETPKKQSKLGSQRPVE
;
A
#
# COMPACT_ATOMS: atom_id res chain seq x y z
N MET A 1 35.42 14.45 -3.41
CA MET A 1 36.26 14.96 -2.31
C MET A 1 35.50 14.68 -1.03
N HIS A 2 35.72 13.62 -0.44
CA HIS A 2 36.61 13.10 0.60
C HIS A 2 36.49 13.82 1.96
N LYS A 3 36.09 12.97 2.97
CA LYS A 3 36.49 12.89 4.40
C LYS A 3 35.70 13.82 5.35
N ARG A 4 35.27 13.41 6.54
CA ARG A 4 35.80 12.43 7.50
C ARG A 4 34.73 11.97 8.50
N LEU A 5 34.81 10.70 8.83
CA LEU A 5 34.32 10.06 10.04
C LEU A 5 34.99 10.64 11.31
N THR A 6 34.26 10.73 12.41
CA THR A 6 34.84 10.58 13.75
C THR A 6 33.94 9.75 14.65
N ARG A 7 34.47 8.67 15.05
CA ARG A 7 34.28 7.73 16.12
C ARG A 7 33.77 8.35 17.43
N PHE A 8 32.82 7.67 18.09
CA PHE A 8 32.79 7.56 19.54
C PHE A 8 32.57 6.09 19.90
N GLY A 9 33.52 5.59 20.68
CA GLY A 9 33.60 4.23 21.16
C GLY A 9 32.85 4.03 22.48
N PRO A 10 32.92 2.85 23.08
CA PRO A 10 31.90 2.28 23.94
C PRO A 10 32.15 2.55 25.42
N LEU A 11 31.09 2.71 26.18
CA LEU A 11 31.12 2.49 27.64
C LEU A 11 30.19 1.31 27.95
N VAL A 12 30.85 0.22 28.31
CA VAL A 12 30.29 -0.99 28.89
C VAL A 12 30.46 -0.85 30.42
N ARG A 13 29.43 -1.09 31.20
CA ARG A 13 29.39 -2.12 32.25
C ARG A 13 28.42 -1.85 33.41
N LEU A 14 27.71 -2.91 33.67
CA LEU A 14 27.17 -3.45 34.91
C LEU A 14 25.95 -2.77 35.55
N LEU A 15 24.83 -3.50 35.46
CA LEU A 15 24.04 -3.79 36.65
C LEU A 15 23.26 -5.11 36.50
N ALA A 16 23.31 -5.85 37.57
CA ALA A 16 22.95 -7.21 37.84
C ALA A 16 21.54 -7.67 37.44
N GLY A 17 21.45 -8.97 37.23
CA GLY A 17 20.27 -9.74 36.83
C GLY A 17 19.07 -9.57 37.76
N VAL A 18 17.95 -9.42 37.14
CA VAL A 18 16.65 -9.90 37.61
C VAL A 18 16.07 -10.70 36.45
N SER A 19 16.08 -12.02 36.63
CA SER A 19 15.41 -12.95 35.69
C SER A 19 13.92 -12.71 35.78
N PHE A 20 13.37 -11.96 34.79
CA PHE A 20 11.94 -11.97 34.49
C PHE A 20 11.68 -13.15 33.57
N LEU A 21 11.15 -14.24 34.12
CA LEU A 21 10.42 -15.23 33.33
C LEU A 21 9.22 -14.50 32.67
N ALA A 22 9.40 -14.04 31.44
CA ALA A 22 8.29 -13.68 30.61
C ALA A 22 7.68 -14.99 30.10
N LEU A 23 6.55 -15.40 30.67
CA LEU A 23 5.63 -16.32 30.04
C LEU A 23 5.24 -15.71 28.69
N MET A 24 5.84 -16.20 27.62
CA MET A 24 5.33 -15.98 26.27
C MET A 24 4.04 -16.77 26.14
N ALA A 25 2.91 -16.12 26.39
CA ALA A 25 1.64 -16.58 25.89
C ALA A 25 1.66 -16.42 24.34
N PRO A 26 1.18 -17.40 23.56
CA PRO A 26 1.08 -17.23 22.13
C PRO A 26 0.18 -16.04 21.82
N ALA A 27 0.57 -15.21 20.86
CA ALA A 27 -0.24 -14.12 20.34
C ALA A 27 -1.43 -14.73 19.54
N GLY A 28 -2.38 -15.31 20.28
CA GLY A 28 -3.70 -15.60 19.81
C GLY A 28 -4.44 -14.28 19.71
N ALA A 29 -5.05 -14.00 18.58
CA ALA A 29 -5.98 -12.92 18.41
C ALA A 29 -6.98 -12.91 19.55
N LEU A 30 -6.85 -11.94 20.47
CA LEU A 30 -7.86 -11.68 21.48
C LEU A 30 -9.13 -11.25 20.73
N ALA A 31 -10.12 -12.12 20.76
CA ALA A 31 -11.44 -11.77 20.29
C ALA A 31 -11.90 -10.54 21.09
N ARG A 32 -12.25 -9.47 20.37
CA ARG A 32 -12.76 -8.22 20.95
C ARG A 32 -14.05 -8.49 21.73
N GLY A 33 -13.93 -8.70 22.99
CA GLY A 33 -14.98 -8.95 23.96
C GLY A 33 -14.44 -9.01 25.38
N ASP A 34 -13.13 -9.22 25.51
CA ASP A 34 -12.47 -9.25 26.82
C ASP A 34 -12.25 -7.81 27.29
N ARG A 35 -12.85 -7.48 28.44
CA ARG A 35 -12.64 -6.20 29.13
C ARG A 35 -11.14 -5.99 29.29
N LEU A 36 -10.64 -4.85 28.80
CA LEU A 36 -9.25 -4.45 29.00
C LEU A 36 -8.88 -4.62 30.48
N PRO A 37 -7.71 -5.20 30.82
CA PRO A 37 -7.31 -5.44 32.18
C PRO A 37 -7.49 -4.21 33.05
N GLU A 38 -8.10 -4.35 34.24
CA GLU A 38 -8.28 -3.23 35.14
C GLU A 38 -6.94 -2.82 35.76
N ALA A 39 -6.34 -1.79 35.16
CA ALA A 39 -5.20 -1.11 35.80
C ALA A 39 -5.74 -0.29 37.01
N ARG A 40 -5.59 -0.85 38.24
CA ARG A 40 -6.20 -0.29 39.45
C ARG A 40 -5.39 0.83 40.13
N THR A 41 -4.15 1.06 39.67
CA THR A 41 -3.27 2.10 40.25
C THR A 41 -2.94 3.17 39.23
N LEU A 42 -2.49 4.35 39.70
CA LEU A 42 -1.99 5.41 38.83
C LEU A 42 -0.87 4.91 37.92
N LEU A 43 0.17 4.29 38.50
CA LEU A 43 1.32 3.77 37.77
C LEU A 43 0.92 2.65 36.82
N GLY A 44 0.05 1.73 37.24
CA GLY A 44 -0.45 0.65 36.40
C GLY A 44 -1.21 1.19 35.17
N SER A 45 -2.09 2.20 35.37
CA SER A 45 -2.81 2.86 34.26
C SER A 45 -1.84 3.58 33.31
N TYR A 46 -0.86 4.30 33.85
CA TYR A 46 0.15 5.00 33.04
C TYR A 46 0.98 4.03 32.18
N LEU A 47 1.49 2.95 32.79
CA LEU A 47 2.30 1.95 32.08
C LEU A 47 1.46 1.22 31.01
N ALA A 48 0.22 0.85 31.32
CA ALA A 48 -0.69 0.23 30.36
C ALA A 48 -0.96 1.17 29.18
N GLY A 49 -1.18 2.46 29.43
CA GLY A 49 -1.33 3.49 28.39
C GLY A 49 -0.10 3.62 27.50
N ARG A 50 1.10 3.59 28.08
CA ARG A 50 2.37 3.60 27.33
C ARG A 50 2.54 2.38 26.43
N ILE A 51 2.21 1.20 26.94
CA ILE A 51 2.29 -0.06 26.17
C ILE A 51 1.30 -0.01 25.01
N ALA A 52 0.04 0.31 25.28
CA ALA A 52 -0.99 0.42 24.26
C ALA A 52 -0.60 1.42 23.16
N ARG A 53 -0.10 2.59 23.54
CA ARG A 53 0.41 3.58 22.59
C ARG A 53 1.57 3.04 21.74
N GLY A 54 2.51 2.31 22.35
CA GLY A 54 3.63 1.67 21.64
C GLY A 54 3.17 0.60 20.64
N GLN A 55 2.02 0.01 20.89
CA GLN A 55 1.36 -0.97 20.01
C GLN A 55 0.40 -0.33 18.99
N HIS A 56 0.36 1.00 18.90
CA HIS A 56 -0.57 1.79 18.08
C HIS A 56 -2.05 1.57 18.42
N ASP A 57 -2.36 1.06 19.63
CA ASP A 57 -3.71 0.97 20.16
C ASP A 57 -4.08 2.26 20.90
N SER A 58 -4.45 3.29 20.14
CA SER A 58 -4.76 4.61 20.69
C SER A 58 -6.08 4.61 21.48
N GLU A 59 -7.01 3.71 21.20
CA GLU A 59 -8.24 3.55 21.97
C GLU A 59 -7.97 3.05 23.38
N ALA A 60 -7.22 1.96 23.52
CA ALA A 60 -6.79 1.47 24.82
C ALA A 60 -5.89 2.48 25.55
N ALA A 61 -4.97 3.13 24.83
CA ALA A 61 -4.11 4.15 25.39
C ALA A 61 -4.90 5.31 25.97
N SER A 62 -5.91 5.83 25.25
CA SER A 62 -6.80 6.88 25.73
C SER A 62 -7.51 6.47 27.02
N LEU A 63 -8.11 5.27 27.05
CA LEU A 63 -8.80 4.77 28.25
C LEU A 63 -7.85 4.72 29.48
N TYR A 64 -6.64 4.21 29.30
CA TYR A 64 -5.70 4.08 30.39
C TYR A 64 -5.13 5.43 30.86
N TYR A 65 -4.81 6.35 29.95
CA TYR A 65 -4.38 7.70 30.33
C TYR A 65 -5.50 8.49 31.01
N SER A 66 -6.75 8.39 30.55
CA SER A 66 -7.91 9.01 31.21
C SER A 66 -8.12 8.46 32.62
N ARG A 67 -7.96 7.14 32.84
CA ARG A 67 -8.00 6.54 34.20
C ARG A 67 -6.85 7.02 35.08
N ALA A 68 -5.64 7.19 34.54
CA ALA A 68 -4.52 7.75 35.28
C ALA A 68 -4.79 9.21 35.65
N LEU A 69 -5.30 10.02 34.72
CA LEU A 69 -5.61 11.43 34.91
C LEU A 69 -6.73 11.64 35.95
N GLN A 70 -7.72 10.73 36.04
CA GLN A 70 -8.75 10.77 37.09
C GLN A 70 -8.15 10.65 38.51
N ARG A 71 -7.03 9.95 38.66
CA ARG A 71 -6.35 9.74 39.94
C ARG A 71 -5.38 10.86 40.28
N ASP A 72 -4.84 11.55 39.29
CA ASP A 72 -3.96 12.70 39.43
C ASP A 72 -4.38 13.79 38.42
N PRO A 73 -5.47 14.51 38.74
CA PRO A 73 -6.06 15.45 37.77
C PRO A 73 -5.15 16.63 37.43
N GLY A 74 -4.21 17.00 38.32
CA GLY A 74 -3.28 18.11 38.11
C GLY A 74 -2.05 17.77 37.28
N ASN A 75 -1.86 16.52 36.91
CA ASN A 75 -0.66 16.05 36.23
C ASN A 75 -0.60 16.51 34.78
N GLU A 76 0.28 17.47 34.48
CA GLU A 76 0.42 18.06 33.15
C GLU A 76 0.82 17.03 32.08
N ALA A 77 1.74 16.11 32.42
CA ALA A 77 2.16 15.06 31.48
C ALA A 77 1.00 14.11 31.12
N LEU A 78 0.16 13.76 32.10
CA LEU A 78 -1.03 12.93 31.85
C LEU A 78 -2.09 13.70 31.04
N MET A 79 -2.28 14.99 31.30
CA MET A 79 -3.17 15.83 30.50
C MET A 79 -2.72 15.89 29.05
N GLU A 80 -1.43 16.06 28.79
CA GLU A 80 -0.87 16.07 27.44
C GLU A 80 -1.04 14.73 26.74
N GLN A 81 -0.71 13.60 27.40
CA GLN A 81 -0.89 12.28 26.81
C GLN A 81 -2.37 11.98 26.51
N SER A 82 -3.26 12.35 27.42
CA SER A 82 -4.72 12.21 27.21
C SER A 82 -5.17 13.06 26.03
N LEU A 83 -4.76 14.34 25.94
CA LEU A 83 -5.10 15.21 24.80
C LEU A 83 -4.67 14.60 23.47
N ILE A 84 -3.44 14.09 23.40
CA ILE A 84 -2.92 13.46 22.17
C ILE A 84 -3.79 12.25 21.77
N MET A 85 -4.16 11.39 22.73
CA MET A 85 -4.96 10.20 22.45
C MET A 85 -6.41 10.56 22.06
N GLU A 86 -7.04 11.52 22.78
CA GLU A 86 -8.40 11.97 22.45
C GLU A 86 -8.45 12.60 21.04
N ALA A 87 -7.45 13.41 20.69
CA ALA A 87 -7.34 13.99 19.37
C ALA A 87 -7.07 12.91 18.27
N THR A 88 -6.28 11.86 18.58
CA THR A 88 -6.03 10.74 17.65
C THR A 88 -7.31 9.94 17.39
N GLU A 89 -8.15 9.75 18.42
CA GLU A 89 -9.43 9.04 18.28
C GLU A 89 -10.58 9.94 17.80
N GLY A 90 -10.31 11.24 17.58
CA GLY A 90 -11.33 12.20 17.12
C GLY A 90 -12.38 12.56 18.17
N ARG A 91 -12.12 12.27 19.46
CA ARG A 91 -12.98 12.69 20.58
C ARG A 91 -12.72 14.16 20.92
N MET A 92 -13.24 15.03 20.05
CA MET A 92 -12.89 16.45 20.06
C MET A 92 -13.45 17.21 21.27
N ASP A 93 -14.57 16.79 21.83
CA ASP A 93 -15.13 17.46 23.03
C ASP A 93 -14.19 17.27 24.23
N GLU A 94 -13.69 16.07 24.46
CA GLU A 94 -12.71 15.75 25.49
C GLU A 94 -11.39 16.47 25.23
N ALA A 95 -10.93 16.44 23.97
CA ALA A 95 -9.69 17.12 23.56
C ALA A 95 -9.78 18.64 23.83
N ILE A 96 -10.93 19.28 23.57
CA ILE A 96 -11.17 20.72 23.82
C ILE A 96 -11.13 21.00 25.33
N GLN A 97 -11.77 20.17 26.18
CA GLN A 97 -11.74 20.37 27.63
C GLN A 97 -10.32 20.23 28.22
N LEU A 98 -9.56 19.22 27.76
CA LEU A 98 -8.16 19.06 28.14
C LEU A 98 -7.32 20.24 27.65
N SER A 99 -7.54 20.71 26.43
CA SER A 99 -6.84 21.86 25.86
C SER A 99 -7.05 23.14 26.65
N LYS A 100 -8.27 23.41 27.14
CA LYS A 100 -8.56 24.56 28.02
C LYS A 100 -7.74 24.49 29.32
N ARG A 101 -7.69 23.31 29.95
CA ARG A 101 -6.93 23.08 31.18
C ARG A 101 -5.42 23.27 30.96
N ILE A 102 -4.88 22.66 29.89
CA ILE A 102 -3.46 22.79 29.54
C ILE A 102 -3.12 24.24 29.22
N ALA A 103 -3.91 24.93 28.42
CA ALA A 103 -3.64 26.32 28.02
C ALA A 103 -3.71 27.32 29.18
N ALA A 104 -4.37 26.97 30.30
CA ALA A 104 -4.38 27.78 31.51
C ALA A 104 -3.05 27.75 32.25
N VAL A 105 -2.30 26.64 32.23
CA VAL A 105 -0.99 26.49 32.87
C VAL A 105 0.17 26.67 31.91
N GLN A 106 -0.03 26.30 30.62
CA GLN A 106 0.94 26.42 29.56
C GLN A 106 0.34 27.23 28.38
N PRO A 107 0.38 28.56 28.42
CA PRO A 107 -0.30 29.43 27.44
C PRO A 107 0.14 29.24 25.98
N THR A 108 1.32 28.67 25.73
CA THR A 108 1.88 28.42 24.38
C THR A 108 1.92 26.95 24.01
N HIS A 109 1.19 26.10 24.72
CA HIS A 109 1.20 24.66 24.44
C HIS A 109 0.62 24.38 23.05
N ARG A 110 1.46 23.93 22.13
CA ARG A 110 1.16 23.84 20.69
C ARG A 110 -0.14 23.11 20.37
N MET A 111 -0.30 21.86 20.84
CA MET A 111 -1.48 21.04 20.52
C MET A 111 -2.75 21.63 21.14
N ALA A 112 -2.70 22.09 22.38
CA ALA A 112 -3.86 22.69 23.04
C ALA A 112 -4.35 23.95 22.29
N ARG A 113 -3.42 24.83 21.92
CA ARG A 113 -3.74 26.03 21.13
C ARG A 113 -4.30 25.69 19.74
N LEU A 114 -3.76 24.66 19.09
CA LEU A 114 -4.25 24.20 17.80
C LEU A 114 -5.71 23.71 17.88
N VAL A 115 -6.02 22.88 18.89
CA VAL A 115 -7.38 22.35 19.11
C VAL A 115 -8.36 23.48 19.47
N LEU A 116 -7.96 24.43 20.31
CA LEU A 116 -8.81 25.59 20.67
C LEU A 116 -9.07 26.49 19.47
N GLY A 117 -8.04 26.75 18.66
CA GLY A 117 -8.21 27.54 17.44
C GLY A 117 -9.19 26.92 16.45
N LEU A 118 -9.18 25.57 16.31
CA LEU A 118 -10.15 24.86 15.50
C LEU A 118 -11.57 24.94 16.07
N ALA A 119 -11.70 24.82 17.40
CA ALA A 119 -13.01 24.93 18.07
C ALA A 119 -13.61 26.33 17.86
N ASP A 120 -12.79 27.37 17.96
CA ASP A 120 -13.23 28.74 17.74
C ASP A 120 -13.56 29.03 16.26
N ALA A 121 -12.71 28.54 15.34
CA ALA A 121 -12.96 28.69 13.91
C ALA A 121 -14.28 28.02 13.48
N LYS A 122 -14.59 26.86 14.03
CA LYS A 122 -15.82 26.11 13.72
C LYS A 122 -17.09 26.86 14.10
N VAL A 123 -17.04 27.68 15.14
CA VAL A 123 -18.17 28.48 15.61
C VAL A 123 -18.11 29.95 15.17
N GLY A 124 -17.21 30.28 14.25
CA GLY A 124 -17.12 31.61 13.63
C GLY A 124 -16.34 32.65 14.45
N ARG A 125 -15.68 32.28 15.55
CA ARG A 125 -14.81 33.17 16.33
C ARG A 125 -13.42 33.26 15.70
N TYR A 126 -13.34 33.90 14.53
CA TYR A 126 -12.15 33.87 13.69
C TYR A 126 -10.97 34.69 14.25
N ALA A 127 -11.23 35.73 15.06
CA ALA A 127 -10.18 36.52 15.70
C ALA A 127 -9.48 35.72 16.81
N GLU A 128 -10.27 35.09 17.68
CA GLU A 128 -9.78 34.22 18.76
C GLU A 128 -9.05 32.99 18.19
N ALA A 129 -9.57 32.44 17.11
CA ALA A 129 -8.93 31.34 16.39
C ALA A 129 -7.55 31.75 15.83
N ASP A 130 -7.42 32.96 15.26
CA ASP A 130 -6.13 33.48 14.77
C ASP A 130 -5.10 33.60 15.90
N ASP A 131 -5.49 34.12 17.07
CA ASP A 131 -4.64 34.21 18.24
C ASP A 131 -4.17 32.83 18.72
N HIS A 132 -5.07 31.84 18.73
CA HIS A 132 -4.73 30.47 19.05
C HIS A 132 -3.77 29.86 18.05
N PHE A 133 -3.99 30.01 16.76
CA PHE A 133 -3.10 29.49 15.72
C PHE A 133 -1.73 30.18 15.75
N LYS A 134 -1.67 31.48 16.07
CA LYS A 134 -0.42 32.21 16.29
C LYS A 134 0.37 31.62 17.47
N ALA A 135 -0.30 31.33 18.58
CA ALA A 135 0.33 30.75 19.77
C ALA A 135 0.74 29.27 19.58
N SER A 136 0.15 28.56 18.64
CA SER A 136 0.48 27.16 18.32
C SER A 136 1.67 27.00 17.37
N ALA A 137 2.12 28.08 16.74
CA ALA A 137 3.13 28.07 15.66
C ALA A 137 4.53 27.87 16.25
N SER A 138 4.96 26.60 16.38
CA SER A 138 6.30 26.24 16.83
C SER A 138 6.85 25.04 16.08
N GLY A 139 8.10 25.11 15.68
CA GLY A 139 8.76 24.12 14.82
C GLY A 139 8.22 24.13 13.39
N MET A 140 8.93 23.48 12.48
CA MET A 140 8.71 23.58 11.02
C MET A 140 7.25 23.31 10.61
N ILE A 141 6.67 22.19 11.04
CA ILE A 141 5.28 21.83 10.72
C ILE A 141 4.29 22.75 11.45
N GLY A 142 4.58 23.12 12.72
CA GLY A 142 3.71 24.02 13.47
C GLY A 142 3.68 25.44 12.90
N GLU A 143 4.79 25.97 12.44
CA GLU A 143 4.87 27.26 11.77
C GLU A 143 4.08 27.27 10.45
N LEU A 144 4.23 26.22 9.63
CA LEU A 144 3.45 26.08 8.41
C LEU A 144 1.95 25.97 8.71
N THR A 145 1.57 25.08 9.65
CA THR A 145 0.18 24.89 10.07
C THR A 145 -0.42 26.22 10.57
N GLY A 146 0.32 26.92 11.45
CA GLY A 146 -0.10 28.21 11.99
C GLY A 146 -0.29 29.26 10.90
N ALA A 147 0.68 29.40 9.99
CA ALA A 147 0.60 30.37 8.90
C ALA A 147 -0.59 30.11 7.96
N LEU A 148 -0.78 28.86 7.54
CA LEU A 148 -1.92 28.46 6.68
C LEU A 148 -3.25 28.68 7.39
N SER A 149 -3.38 28.25 8.64
CA SER A 149 -4.60 28.41 9.42
C SER A 149 -4.96 29.88 9.65
N ARG A 150 -3.98 30.69 10.02
CA ARG A 150 -4.14 32.15 10.19
C ARG A 150 -4.55 32.86 8.90
N ALA A 151 -3.95 32.48 7.77
CA ALA A 151 -4.35 33.03 6.47
C ALA A 151 -5.84 32.76 6.17
N TRP A 152 -6.34 31.56 6.51
CA TRP A 152 -7.79 31.26 6.39
C TRP A 152 -8.63 32.08 7.37
N MET A 153 -8.15 32.36 8.59
CA MET A 153 -8.87 33.22 9.55
C MET A 153 -8.93 34.67 9.08
N LEU A 154 -7.84 35.21 8.52
CA LEU A 154 -7.86 36.53 7.88
C LEU A 154 -8.84 36.58 6.70
N SER A 155 -8.80 35.59 5.83
CA SER A 155 -9.75 35.45 4.71
C SER A 155 -11.21 35.40 5.18
N ALA A 156 -11.48 34.65 6.26
CA ALA A 156 -12.82 34.55 6.86
C ALA A 156 -13.35 35.91 7.38
N ARG A 157 -12.45 36.81 7.77
CA ARG A 157 -12.75 38.18 8.22
C ARG A 157 -12.79 39.20 7.07
N GLY A 158 -12.66 38.73 5.81
CA GLY A 158 -12.65 39.57 4.61
C GLY A 158 -11.28 40.17 4.25
N ASP A 159 -10.24 39.92 5.06
CA ASP A 159 -8.88 40.41 4.77
C ASP A 159 -8.11 39.44 3.88
N VAL A 160 -8.53 39.37 2.63
CA VAL A 160 -7.86 38.51 1.61
C VAL A 160 -6.43 39.01 1.35
N LYS A 161 -6.18 40.33 1.40
CA LYS A 161 -4.86 40.88 1.20
C LYS A 161 -3.93 40.48 2.34
N GLY A 162 -4.31 40.70 3.59
CA GLY A 162 -3.52 40.30 4.75
C GLY A 162 -3.24 38.80 4.76
N ALA A 163 -4.21 37.97 4.34
CA ALA A 163 -4.04 36.52 4.21
C ALA A 163 -2.95 36.15 3.19
N THR A 164 -2.95 36.80 2.02
CA THR A 164 -1.95 36.54 0.97
C THR A 164 -0.57 37.08 1.32
N ASP A 165 -0.49 38.25 1.94
CA ASP A 165 0.77 38.84 2.41
C ASP A 165 1.42 38.01 3.51
N LEU A 166 0.61 37.46 4.42
CA LEU A 166 1.09 36.50 5.45
C LEU A 166 1.75 35.28 4.80
N LEU A 167 1.11 34.67 3.79
CA LEU A 167 1.65 33.49 3.11
C LEU A 167 2.90 33.79 2.28
N ASP A 168 3.01 34.97 1.70
CA ASP A 168 4.22 35.42 0.98
C ASP A 168 5.40 35.65 1.92
N GLY A 169 5.12 35.99 3.18
CA GLY A 169 6.13 36.18 4.22
C GLY A 169 6.72 34.90 4.79
N VAL A 170 6.14 33.74 4.50
CA VAL A 170 6.59 32.45 5.03
C VAL A 170 7.90 32.02 4.39
N LYS A 171 9.00 32.10 5.15
CA LYS A 171 10.34 31.68 4.73
C LYS A 171 10.57 30.22 5.15
N GLN A 172 10.19 29.26 4.32
CA GLN A 172 10.34 27.83 4.61
C GLN A 172 10.93 27.08 3.41
N ALA A 173 11.23 25.78 3.64
CA ALA A 173 11.75 24.87 2.64
C ALA A 173 10.82 24.76 1.40
N GLU A 174 11.36 24.36 0.26
CA GLU A 174 10.65 24.33 -1.03
C GLU A 174 9.36 23.51 -0.99
N TRP A 175 9.37 22.37 -0.29
CA TRP A 175 8.18 21.52 -0.13
C TRP A 175 7.02 22.25 0.59
N ALA A 176 7.33 23.09 1.59
CA ALA A 176 6.33 23.87 2.32
C ALA A 176 5.76 25.03 1.47
N GLN A 177 6.58 25.58 0.56
CA GLN A 177 6.14 26.61 -0.39
C GLN A 177 5.05 26.10 -1.35
N PHE A 178 5.01 24.80 -1.62
CA PHE A 178 3.91 24.21 -2.38
C PHE A 178 2.57 24.46 -1.67
N TYR A 179 2.48 24.15 -0.38
CA TYR A 179 1.25 24.34 0.40
C TYR A 179 0.86 25.80 0.55
N THR A 180 1.82 26.70 0.77
CA THR A 180 1.52 28.15 0.85
C THR A 180 0.95 28.68 -0.46
N ARG A 181 1.52 28.31 -1.61
CA ARG A 181 1.01 28.69 -2.94
C ARG A 181 -0.36 28.10 -3.21
N TYR A 182 -0.56 26.82 -2.86
CA TYR A 182 -1.84 26.11 -3.05
C TYR A 182 -2.96 26.79 -2.25
N HIS A 183 -2.77 27.00 -0.96
CA HIS A 183 -3.76 27.67 -0.13
C HIS A 183 -3.95 29.14 -0.49
N LYS A 184 -2.90 29.85 -0.93
CA LYS A 184 -3.02 31.21 -1.47
C LYS A 184 -3.95 31.24 -2.69
N ALA A 185 -3.83 30.29 -3.62
CA ALA A 185 -4.71 30.20 -4.78
C ALA A 185 -6.18 29.97 -4.36
N LEU A 186 -6.43 29.07 -3.40
CA LEU A 186 -7.78 28.81 -2.88
C LEU A 186 -8.38 30.03 -2.12
N ILE A 187 -7.56 30.75 -1.35
CA ILE A 187 -7.97 31.97 -0.64
C ILE A 187 -8.35 33.07 -1.64
N LEU A 188 -7.55 33.24 -2.70
CA LEU A 188 -7.87 34.20 -3.77
C LEU A 188 -9.16 33.85 -4.49
N ASP A 189 -9.42 32.57 -4.72
CA ASP A 189 -10.68 32.09 -5.30
C ASP A 189 -11.87 32.39 -4.39
N ALA A 190 -11.80 32.01 -3.12
CA ALA A 190 -12.84 32.28 -2.12
C ALA A 190 -13.07 33.79 -1.94
N GLY A 191 -12.00 34.61 -2.04
CA GLY A 191 -12.04 36.06 -2.00
C GLY A 191 -12.41 36.75 -3.32
N ASN A 192 -12.89 35.99 -4.31
CA ASN A 192 -13.29 36.47 -5.65
C ASN A 192 -12.18 37.19 -6.46
N ARG A 193 -10.89 36.92 -6.14
CA ARG A 193 -9.69 37.43 -6.84
C ARG A 193 -9.27 36.47 -7.96
N ARG A 194 -10.19 36.18 -8.89
CA ARG A 194 -10.07 35.07 -9.84
C ARG A 194 -8.88 35.20 -10.82
N SER A 195 -8.54 36.39 -11.26
CA SER A 195 -7.38 36.62 -12.14
C SER A 195 -6.07 36.23 -11.46
N ASP A 196 -5.92 36.60 -10.18
CA ASP A 196 -4.71 36.32 -9.40
C ASP A 196 -4.63 34.83 -9.04
N ALA A 197 -5.79 34.22 -8.69
CA ALA A 197 -5.89 32.78 -8.43
C ALA A 197 -5.49 31.96 -9.65
N ARG A 198 -5.93 32.34 -10.87
CA ARG A 198 -5.62 31.64 -12.13
C ARG A 198 -4.12 31.50 -12.34
N ALA A 199 -3.37 32.58 -12.18
CA ALA A 199 -1.91 32.58 -12.39
C ALA A 199 -1.19 31.60 -11.43
N LEU A 200 -1.68 31.49 -10.18
CA LEU A 200 -1.13 30.55 -9.21
C LEU A 200 -1.53 29.12 -9.52
N HIS A 201 -2.80 28.84 -9.81
CA HIS A 201 -3.27 27.51 -10.20
C HIS A 201 -2.52 26.96 -11.41
N GLU A 202 -2.33 27.81 -12.45
CA GLU A 202 -1.57 27.42 -13.65
C GLU A 202 -0.12 27.08 -13.29
N ARG A 203 0.54 27.91 -12.48
CA ARG A 203 1.92 27.66 -12.05
C ARG A 203 2.06 26.36 -11.25
N ILE A 204 1.15 26.11 -10.29
CA ILE A 204 1.15 24.89 -9.47
C ILE A 204 0.92 23.68 -10.35
N PHE A 205 -0.07 23.71 -11.23
CA PHE A 205 -0.39 22.60 -12.13
C PHE A 205 0.76 22.27 -13.10
N ARG A 206 1.48 23.27 -13.59
CA ARG A 206 2.68 23.03 -14.42
C ARG A 206 3.79 22.33 -13.65
N THR A 207 3.92 22.60 -12.35
CA THR A 207 4.93 21.96 -11.50
C THR A 207 4.54 20.51 -11.16
N ASP A 208 3.27 20.27 -10.81
CA ASP A 208 2.76 18.94 -10.46
C ASP A 208 1.34 18.70 -10.99
N SER A 209 1.27 18.34 -12.27
CA SER A 209 0.02 17.97 -12.94
C SER A 209 -0.45 16.53 -12.67
N LYS A 210 0.30 15.75 -11.86
CA LYS A 210 -0.10 14.41 -11.41
C LYS A 210 -0.91 14.46 -10.11
N SER A 211 -0.76 15.50 -9.32
CA SER A 211 -1.51 15.66 -8.07
C SER A 211 -3.01 15.82 -8.34
N LEU A 212 -3.81 14.96 -7.71
CA LEU A 212 -5.27 15.01 -7.80
C LEU A 212 -5.83 16.34 -7.29
N ARG A 213 -5.35 16.80 -6.10
CA ARG A 213 -5.91 18.00 -5.44
C ARG A 213 -5.66 19.26 -6.24
N THR A 214 -4.46 19.45 -6.76
CA THR A 214 -4.12 20.62 -7.59
C THR A 214 -4.88 20.61 -8.91
N THR A 215 -5.04 19.42 -9.52
CA THR A 215 -5.83 19.25 -10.74
C THR A 215 -7.30 19.59 -10.52
N LEU A 216 -7.92 19.06 -9.46
CA LEU A 216 -9.31 19.36 -9.13
C LEU A 216 -9.50 20.85 -8.80
N ALA A 217 -8.59 21.45 -7.99
CA ALA A 217 -8.66 22.86 -7.64
C ALA A 217 -8.64 23.75 -8.89
N TYR A 218 -7.72 23.50 -9.81
CA TYR A 218 -7.61 24.28 -11.03
C TYR A 218 -8.79 24.05 -12.00
N ALA A 219 -9.28 22.81 -12.13
CA ALA A 219 -10.46 22.52 -12.95
C ALA A 219 -11.72 23.21 -12.39
N HIS A 220 -11.93 23.16 -11.06
CA HIS A 220 -13.01 23.85 -10.37
C HIS A 220 -12.91 25.39 -10.53
N HIS A 221 -11.72 25.96 -10.33
CA HIS A 221 -11.45 27.37 -10.59
C HIS A 221 -11.87 27.78 -12.01
N ALA A 222 -11.35 27.06 -13.02
CA ALA A 222 -11.60 27.36 -14.43
C ALA A 222 -13.11 27.28 -14.77
N SER A 223 -13.80 26.23 -14.28
CA SER A 223 -15.24 26.05 -14.47
C SER A 223 -16.06 27.16 -13.77
N ALA A 224 -15.70 27.51 -12.53
CA ALA A 224 -16.36 28.57 -11.77
C ALA A 224 -16.16 29.95 -12.42
N ALA A 225 -15.00 30.18 -13.07
CA ALA A 225 -14.71 31.36 -13.86
C ALA A 225 -15.41 31.38 -15.23
N GLY A 226 -16.13 30.32 -15.62
CA GLY A 226 -16.83 30.18 -16.90
C GLY A 226 -15.99 29.60 -18.03
N ASP A 227 -14.70 29.29 -17.80
CA ASP A 227 -13.80 28.72 -18.81
C ASP A 227 -13.89 27.18 -18.83
N GLN A 228 -15.02 26.67 -19.32
CA GLN A 228 -15.29 25.23 -19.41
C GLN A 228 -14.29 24.50 -20.32
N LYS A 229 -13.73 25.18 -21.34
CA LYS A 229 -12.73 24.60 -22.23
C LYS A 229 -11.43 24.34 -21.47
N LEU A 230 -10.97 25.27 -20.68
CA LEU A 230 -9.80 25.13 -19.84
C LEU A 230 -10.02 24.02 -18.78
N ALA A 231 -11.17 24.03 -18.09
CA ALA A 231 -11.49 23.01 -17.09
C ALA A 231 -11.39 21.58 -17.65
N ARG A 232 -11.91 21.35 -18.85
CA ARG A 232 -11.78 20.04 -19.54
C ARG A 232 -10.33 19.72 -19.91
N SER A 233 -9.58 20.69 -20.46
CA SER A 233 -8.19 20.46 -20.87
C SER A 233 -7.28 20.07 -19.72
N ILE A 234 -7.50 20.63 -18.52
CA ILE A 234 -6.77 20.30 -17.29
C ILE A 234 -6.97 18.83 -16.92
N LEU A 235 -8.22 18.36 -16.92
CA LEU A 235 -8.53 16.96 -16.59
C LEU A 235 -8.09 15.98 -17.68
N ASP A 236 -8.14 16.38 -18.94
CA ASP A 236 -7.64 15.57 -20.05
C ASP A 236 -6.12 15.41 -20.00
N GLU A 237 -5.38 16.47 -19.63
CA GLU A 237 -3.93 16.41 -19.41
C GLU A 237 -3.57 15.48 -18.23
N HIS A 238 -4.26 15.64 -17.10
CA HIS A 238 -4.11 14.77 -15.94
C HIS A 238 -4.41 13.29 -16.30
N SER A 239 -5.48 13.03 -17.05
CA SER A 239 -5.88 11.70 -17.50
C SER A 239 -4.80 11.03 -18.38
N LYS A 240 -4.21 11.78 -19.31
CA LYS A 240 -3.09 11.28 -20.15
C LYS A 240 -1.89 10.86 -19.30
N LYS A 241 -1.56 11.65 -18.26
CA LYS A 241 -0.43 11.36 -17.35
C LYS A 241 -0.70 10.22 -16.38
N ALA A 242 -1.98 9.96 -16.07
CA ALA A 242 -2.43 8.85 -15.24
C ALA A 242 -2.40 7.48 -15.96
N ALA A 243 -2.06 7.45 -17.25
CA ALA A 243 -1.91 6.22 -18.06
C ALA A 243 -3.09 5.23 -17.93
N GLY A 244 -4.33 5.75 -17.86
CA GLY A 244 -5.55 4.96 -17.74
C GLY A 244 -6.01 4.66 -16.30
N ASN A 245 -5.22 5.01 -15.28
CA ASN A 245 -5.58 4.86 -13.86
C ASN A 245 -6.10 6.18 -13.27
N LEU A 246 -7.14 6.74 -13.88
CA LEU A 246 -7.71 7.99 -13.42
C LEU A 246 -8.45 7.79 -12.08
N HIS A 247 -8.11 8.64 -11.11
CA HIS A 247 -8.77 8.62 -9.80
C HIS A 247 -10.29 8.83 -9.95
N PRO A 248 -11.16 8.09 -9.20
CA PRO A 248 -12.62 8.17 -9.36
C PRO A 248 -13.20 9.58 -9.29
N LEU A 249 -12.68 10.44 -8.41
CA LEU A 249 -13.10 11.85 -8.33
C LEU A 249 -12.75 12.64 -9.59
N ALA A 250 -11.56 12.43 -10.16
CA ALA A 250 -11.17 13.11 -11.40
C ALA A 250 -12.02 12.63 -12.57
N LYS A 251 -12.31 11.31 -12.63
CA LYS A 251 -13.21 10.71 -13.64
C LYS A 251 -14.61 11.31 -13.53
N ALA A 252 -15.20 11.34 -12.36
CA ALA A 252 -16.53 11.90 -12.15
C ALA A 252 -16.58 13.41 -12.48
N THR A 253 -15.55 14.16 -12.10
CA THR A 253 -15.43 15.59 -12.45
C THR A 253 -15.34 15.78 -13.98
N GLN A 254 -14.57 14.94 -14.67
CA GLN A 254 -14.45 14.97 -16.13
C GLN A 254 -15.80 14.65 -16.81
N GLU A 255 -16.55 13.66 -16.30
CA GLU A 255 -17.87 13.29 -16.81
C GLU A 255 -18.88 14.44 -16.61
N ARG A 256 -18.92 15.09 -15.45
CA ARG A 256 -19.73 16.27 -15.19
C ARG A 256 -19.43 17.40 -16.19
N LEU A 257 -18.15 17.70 -16.43
CA LEU A 257 -17.76 18.73 -17.38
C LEU A 257 -18.11 18.37 -18.82
N ARG A 258 -18.07 17.10 -19.20
CA ARG A 258 -18.54 16.62 -20.52
C ARG A 258 -20.05 16.79 -20.68
N GLY A 259 -20.81 16.60 -19.59
CA GLY A 259 -22.23 16.89 -19.50
C GLY A 259 -22.59 18.38 -19.44
N ASN A 260 -21.60 19.28 -19.58
CA ASN A 260 -21.73 20.75 -19.48
C ASN A 260 -22.12 21.27 -18.08
N ASP A 261 -21.94 20.48 -17.02
CA ASP A 261 -22.12 20.94 -15.67
C ASP A 261 -21.16 22.10 -15.35
N ARG A 262 -21.65 23.10 -14.65
CA ARG A 262 -20.81 24.12 -14.07
C ARG A 262 -20.42 23.71 -12.66
N LEU A 263 -19.10 23.57 -12.42
CA LEU A 263 -18.57 23.26 -11.09
C LEU A 263 -18.47 24.54 -10.28
N GLY A 264 -18.82 24.49 -8.98
CA GLY A 264 -18.45 25.51 -7.99
C GLY A 264 -16.95 25.46 -7.67
N LEU A 265 -16.49 26.35 -6.80
CA LEU A 265 -15.13 26.30 -6.29
C LEU A 265 -14.89 25.01 -5.48
N LEU A 266 -13.65 24.55 -5.43
CA LEU A 266 -13.29 23.39 -4.60
C LEU A 266 -13.43 23.69 -3.11
N VAL A 267 -13.17 24.95 -2.73
CA VAL A 267 -13.32 25.48 -1.39
C VAL A 267 -14.14 26.77 -1.49
N GLU A 268 -15.31 26.77 -0.89
CA GLU A 268 -16.23 27.92 -0.92
C GLU A 268 -16.26 28.66 0.43
N GLN A 269 -16.12 27.91 1.53
CA GLN A 269 -16.16 28.46 2.89
C GLN A 269 -14.76 28.43 3.53
N PRO A 270 -14.40 29.44 4.34
CA PRO A 270 -13.10 29.47 5.03
C PRO A 270 -12.84 28.26 5.94
N THR A 271 -13.89 27.72 6.57
CA THR A 271 -13.79 26.50 7.38
C THR A 271 -13.47 25.26 6.54
N ASP A 272 -13.96 25.17 5.29
CA ASP A 272 -13.58 24.13 4.35
C ASP A 272 -12.12 24.25 3.95
N GLY A 273 -11.63 25.51 3.76
CA GLY A 273 -10.22 25.79 3.47
C GLY A 273 -9.32 25.43 4.64
N LEU A 274 -9.77 25.69 5.86
CA LEU A 274 -9.06 25.24 7.07
C LEU A 274 -9.05 23.70 7.17
N ALA A 275 -10.15 23.02 6.86
CA ALA A 275 -10.19 21.55 6.80
C ALA A 275 -9.21 21.00 5.74
N GLU A 276 -9.08 21.69 4.61
CA GLU A 276 -8.11 21.35 3.57
C GLU A 276 -6.65 21.48 4.04
N VAL A 277 -6.32 22.46 4.90
CA VAL A 277 -4.99 22.57 5.54
C VAL A 277 -4.68 21.30 6.33
N PHE A 278 -5.60 20.90 7.19
CA PHE A 278 -5.39 19.73 8.05
C PHE A 278 -5.40 18.41 7.27
N TYR A 279 -6.22 18.29 6.24
CA TYR A 279 -6.20 17.14 5.34
C TYR A 279 -4.85 17.00 4.62
N ASN A 280 -4.38 18.06 3.97
CA ASN A 280 -3.15 18.03 3.19
C ASN A 280 -1.91 17.73 4.06
N LEU A 281 -1.81 18.37 5.23
CA LEU A 281 -0.71 18.12 6.15
C LEU A 281 -0.82 16.75 6.84
N GLY A 282 -2.04 16.28 7.10
CA GLY A 282 -2.29 14.95 7.64
C GLY A 282 -1.89 13.83 6.68
N GLU A 283 -2.18 13.99 5.39
CA GLU A 283 -1.75 13.06 4.33
C GLU A 283 -0.22 13.04 4.17
N LEU A 284 0.41 14.23 4.13
CA LEU A 284 1.86 14.36 4.09
C LEU A 284 2.54 13.63 5.26
N LEU A 285 2.13 13.93 6.50
CA LEU A 285 2.73 13.38 7.71
C LEU A 285 2.54 11.86 7.80
N SER A 286 1.41 11.35 7.34
CA SER A 286 1.15 9.90 7.28
C SER A 286 2.09 9.20 6.30
N GLY A 287 2.40 9.82 5.16
CA GLY A 287 3.31 9.30 4.14
C GLY A 287 4.78 9.30 4.56
N GLU A 288 5.19 10.25 5.41
CA GLU A 288 6.59 10.39 5.88
C GLU A 288 6.90 9.61 7.17
N GLY A 289 6.06 8.64 7.53
CA GLY A 289 6.29 7.77 8.69
C GLY A 289 5.87 8.36 10.04
N SER A 290 5.28 9.56 10.07
CA SER A 290 4.70 10.17 11.27
C SER A 290 3.21 9.84 11.42
N VAL A 291 2.87 8.56 11.28
CA VAL A 291 1.50 8.02 11.15
C VAL A 291 0.56 8.54 12.24
N SER A 292 1.01 8.56 13.50
CA SER A 292 0.18 9.04 14.64
C SER A 292 -0.14 10.54 14.55
N VAL A 293 0.83 11.35 14.11
CA VAL A 293 0.62 12.80 13.93
C VAL A 293 -0.30 13.05 12.74
N GLY A 294 -0.10 12.30 11.65
CA GLY A 294 -0.98 12.34 10.48
C GLY A 294 -2.42 12.02 10.84
N ALA A 295 -2.66 10.98 11.67
CA ALA A 295 -4.00 10.66 12.18
C ALA A 295 -4.66 11.84 12.91
N ILE A 296 -3.93 12.51 13.80
CA ILE A 296 -4.45 13.70 14.51
C ILE A 296 -4.89 14.77 13.51
N TYR A 297 -4.02 15.12 12.56
CA TYR A 297 -4.35 16.14 11.56
C TYR A 297 -5.57 15.76 10.72
N LEU A 298 -5.70 14.50 10.31
CA LEU A 298 -6.89 14.00 9.60
C LEU A 298 -8.16 14.07 10.47
N GLN A 299 -8.08 13.76 11.76
CA GLN A 299 -9.19 13.92 12.70
C GLN A 299 -9.57 15.40 12.87
N LEU A 300 -8.59 16.30 12.92
CA LEU A 300 -8.85 17.75 12.97
C LEU A 300 -9.53 18.25 11.69
N ALA A 301 -9.14 17.74 10.51
CA ALA A 301 -9.85 18.01 9.26
C ALA A 301 -11.32 17.54 9.32
N LEU A 302 -11.52 16.31 9.81
CA LEU A 302 -12.85 15.70 9.96
C LEU A 302 -13.71 16.35 11.05
N TYR A 303 -13.10 16.96 12.05
CA TYR A 303 -13.84 17.78 13.02
C TYR A 303 -14.49 19.00 12.36
N LEU A 304 -13.81 19.62 11.39
CA LEU A 304 -14.35 20.74 10.63
C LEU A 304 -15.34 20.29 9.55
N LYS A 305 -15.00 19.21 8.83
CA LYS A 305 -15.80 18.67 7.71
C LYS A 305 -15.92 17.14 7.82
N GLY A 306 -16.90 16.71 8.59
CA GLY A 306 -17.05 15.30 9.03
C GLY A 306 -17.34 14.29 7.93
N ASP A 307 -17.79 14.74 6.78
CA ASP A 307 -18.19 13.96 5.61
C ASP A 307 -17.18 14.05 4.44
N ALA A 308 -15.98 14.64 4.66
CA ALA A 308 -14.96 14.80 3.63
C ALA A 308 -14.42 13.44 3.16
N PRO A 309 -14.75 12.96 1.93
CA PRO A 309 -14.48 11.58 1.54
C PRO A 309 -12.99 11.25 1.47
N LEU A 310 -12.15 12.21 1.04
CA LEU A 310 -10.70 12.02 0.97
C LEU A 310 -10.06 11.97 2.35
N ALA A 311 -10.51 12.81 3.29
CA ALA A 311 -9.99 12.80 4.66
C ALA A 311 -10.39 11.50 5.38
N LEU A 312 -11.62 11.02 5.17
CA LEU A 312 -12.07 9.71 5.68
C LEU A 312 -11.24 8.57 5.09
N ALA A 313 -11.02 8.57 3.77
CA ALA A 313 -10.20 7.54 3.11
C ALA A 313 -8.74 7.56 3.59
N ALA A 314 -8.16 8.75 3.76
CA ALA A 314 -6.81 8.91 4.28
C ALA A 314 -6.68 8.41 5.74
N LEU A 315 -7.65 8.74 6.61
CA LEU A 315 -7.66 8.25 7.99
C LEU A 315 -7.84 6.73 8.06
N ALA A 316 -8.73 6.16 7.25
CA ALA A 316 -8.89 4.71 7.16
C ALA A 316 -7.58 4.03 6.68
N ASN A 317 -6.87 4.62 5.72
CA ASN A 317 -5.57 4.13 5.28
C ASN A 317 -4.51 4.16 6.41
N VAL A 318 -4.54 5.18 7.28
CA VAL A 318 -3.70 5.22 8.50
C VAL A 318 -4.01 4.03 9.41
N TYR A 319 -5.28 3.73 9.64
CA TYR A 319 -5.69 2.59 10.45
C TYR A 319 -5.31 1.24 9.82
N GLU A 320 -5.39 1.11 8.50
CA GLU A 320 -4.90 -0.09 7.78
C GLU A 320 -3.38 -0.28 7.93
N THR A 321 -2.61 0.80 7.81
CA THR A 321 -1.14 0.78 7.99
C THR A 321 -0.76 0.32 9.40
N THR A 322 -1.55 0.69 10.40
CA THR A 322 -1.37 0.26 11.79
C THR A 322 -2.13 -1.02 12.14
N LYS A 323 -2.65 -1.75 11.14
CA LYS A 323 -3.40 -3.02 11.25
C LYS A 323 -4.68 -2.92 12.12
N ARG A 324 -5.23 -1.73 12.28
CA ARG A 324 -6.51 -1.47 12.95
C ARG A 324 -7.65 -1.58 11.94
N TYR A 325 -7.84 -2.76 11.36
CA TYR A 325 -8.75 -2.98 10.22
C TYR A 325 -10.21 -2.71 10.54
N ASP A 326 -10.64 -2.95 11.76
CA ASP A 326 -11.99 -2.67 12.25
C ASP A 326 -12.25 -1.15 12.39
N ALA A 327 -11.27 -0.40 12.89
CA ALA A 327 -11.33 1.07 12.93
C ALA A 327 -11.37 1.65 11.50
N ALA A 328 -10.58 1.08 10.58
CA ALA A 328 -10.61 1.46 9.17
C ALA A 328 -12.02 1.25 8.56
N ILE A 329 -12.66 0.11 8.80
CA ILE A 329 -14.02 -0.17 8.34
C ILE A 329 -15.01 0.85 8.93
N THR A 330 -14.93 1.13 10.23
CA THR A 330 -15.80 2.13 10.90
C THR A 330 -15.67 3.52 10.27
N VAL A 331 -14.46 3.92 9.88
CA VAL A 331 -14.22 5.20 9.20
C VAL A 331 -14.78 5.17 7.77
N TYR A 332 -14.60 4.08 7.04
CA TYR A 332 -15.17 3.92 5.70
C TYR A 332 -16.70 3.95 5.70
N ASP A 333 -17.36 3.47 6.76
CA ASP A 333 -18.83 3.51 6.90
C ASP A 333 -19.38 4.93 7.02
N ARG A 334 -18.54 5.92 7.38
CA ARG A 334 -18.90 7.35 7.41
C ARG A 334 -18.86 8.01 6.04
N VAL A 335 -18.25 7.37 5.03
CA VAL A 335 -18.15 7.96 3.70
C VAL A 335 -19.51 7.98 3.03
N PRO A 336 -19.96 9.13 2.48
CA PRO A 336 -21.26 9.23 1.83
C PRO A 336 -21.43 8.21 0.70
N LEU A 337 -22.56 7.51 0.67
CA LEU A 337 -22.84 6.46 -0.33
C LEU A 337 -22.84 6.96 -1.78
N LYS A 338 -23.19 8.23 -1.98
CA LYS A 338 -23.26 8.87 -3.32
C LYS A 338 -21.94 9.50 -3.76
N THR A 339 -20.81 9.07 -3.20
CA THR A 339 -19.49 9.53 -3.66
C THR A 339 -18.95 8.67 -4.80
N PRO A 340 -18.21 9.25 -5.75
CA PRO A 340 -17.47 8.47 -6.76
C PRO A 340 -16.46 7.47 -6.16
N LEU A 341 -16.11 7.60 -4.88
CA LEU A 341 -15.20 6.69 -4.17
C LEU A 341 -15.88 5.42 -3.66
N ALA A 342 -17.22 5.35 -3.62
CA ALA A 342 -17.96 4.28 -2.94
C ALA A 342 -17.49 2.87 -3.35
N ALA A 343 -17.38 2.59 -4.65
CA ALA A 343 -16.93 1.28 -5.14
C ALA A 343 -15.50 0.93 -4.70
N ALA A 344 -14.59 1.92 -4.73
CA ALA A 344 -13.21 1.72 -4.29
C ALA A 344 -13.13 1.49 -2.77
N ILE A 345 -13.97 2.17 -2.00
CA ILE A 345 -14.07 2.03 -0.54
C ILE A 345 -14.63 0.66 -0.16
N ASP A 346 -15.66 0.18 -0.85
CA ASP A 346 -16.20 -1.16 -0.59
C ASP A 346 -15.18 -2.26 -0.84
N ILE A 347 -14.33 -2.11 -1.88
CA ILE A 347 -13.20 -3.02 -2.11
C ILE A 347 -12.22 -2.97 -0.92
N ARG A 348 -11.86 -1.78 -0.44
CA ARG A 348 -10.99 -1.63 0.74
C ARG A 348 -11.61 -2.24 1.99
N LYS A 349 -12.91 -2.01 2.24
CA LYS A 349 -13.65 -2.64 3.34
C LYS A 349 -13.59 -4.17 3.26
N ALA A 350 -13.81 -4.74 2.08
CA ALA A 350 -13.73 -6.18 1.88
C ALA A 350 -12.32 -6.74 2.16
N LEU A 351 -11.27 -6.02 1.75
CA LEU A 351 -9.91 -6.40 2.07
C LEU A 351 -9.65 -6.36 3.60
N ASN A 352 -10.17 -5.35 4.30
CA ASN A 352 -10.07 -5.26 5.76
C ASN A 352 -10.88 -6.36 6.46
N LEU A 353 -12.08 -6.69 5.99
CA LEU A 353 -12.86 -7.83 6.48
C LEU A 353 -12.07 -9.14 6.32
N ASN A 354 -11.41 -9.33 5.17
CA ASN A 354 -10.54 -10.48 4.97
C ASN A 354 -9.36 -10.54 5.96
N GLN A 355 -8.76 -9.39 6.32
CA GLN A 355 -7.70 -9.35 7.34
C GLN A 355 -8.22 -9.70 8.74
N LEU A 356 -9.49 -9.43 9.01
CA LEU A 356 -10.20 -9.81 10.25
C LEU A 356 -10.76 -11.23 10.22
N ASP A 357 -10.41 -12.02 9.22
CA ASP A 357 -10.92 -13.40 8.99
C ASP A 357 -12.44 -13.47 8.70
N LYS A 358 -13.08 -12.36 8.38
CA LYS A 358 -14.50 -12.25 8.02
C LYS A 358 -14.69 -12.42 6.50
N VAL A 359 -14.24 -13.59 6.00
CA VAL A 359 -14.13 -13.85 4.55
C VAL A 359 -15.49 -13.83 3.85
N ASP A 360 -16.53 -14.38 4.49
CA ASP A 360 -17.87 -14.47 3.89
C ASP A 360 -18.54 -13.08 3.81
N GLU A 361 -18.31 -12.20 4.81
CA GLU A 361 -18.76 -10.82 4.75
C GLU A 361 -18.06 -10.04 3.61
N ALA A 362 -16.74 -10.24 3.46
CA ALA A 362 -15.96 -9.66 2.37
C ALA A 362 -16.48 -10.11 1.01
N LYS A 363 -16.75 -11.41 0.87
CA LYS A 363 -17.30 -12.02 -0.34
C LYS A 363 -18.67 -11.44 -0.69
N ALA A 364 -19.58 -11.40 0.28
CA ALA A 364 -20.93 -10.86 0.07
C ALA A 364 -20.90 -9.37 -0.35
N LEU A 365 -20.00 -8.56 0.22
CA LEU A 365 -19.85 -7.15 -0.13
C LEU A 365 -19.38 -7.00 -1.59
N LEU A 366 -18.34 -7.72 -2.01
CA LEU A 366 -17.78 -7.62 -3.35
C LEU A 366 -18.70 -8.23 -4.43
N GLU A 367 -19.44 -9.29 -4.11
CA GLU A 367 -20.44 -9.86 -5.03
C GLU A 367 -21.59 -8.87 -5.29
N ARG A 368 -22.07 -8.16 -4.28
CA ARG A 368 -23.05 -7.08 -4.46
C ARG A 368 -22.51 -5.98 -5.37
N GLN A 369 -21.24 -5.58 -5.20
CA GLN A 369 -20.60 -4.59 -6.08
C GLN A 369 -20.50 -5.10 -7.52
N ALA A 370 -20.09 -6.34 -7.73
CA ALA A 370 -20.01 -6.95 -9.06
C ALA A 370 -21.39 -7.10 -9.74
N GLN A 371 -22.48 -7.18 -8.96
CA GLN A 371 -23.85 -7.19 -9.46
C GLN A 371 -24.35 -5.77 -9.79
N ALA A 372 -23.96 -4.78 -8.98
CA ALA A 372 -24.36 -3.37 -9.17
C ALA A 372 -23.74 -2.75 -10.45
N ASP A 373 -22.50 -3.10 -10.74
CA ASP A 373 -21.83 -2.74 -12.00
C ASP A 373 -21.18 -3.98 -12.63
N PRO A 374 -21.91 -4.69 -13.52
CA PRO A 374 -21.39 -5.89 -14.18
C PRO A 374 -20.21 -5.64 -15.12
N THR A 375 -19.87 -4.38 -15.40
CA THR A 375 -18.72 -4.01 -16.25
C THR A 375 -17.45 -3.74 -15.45
N ASP A 376 -17.58 -3.54 -14.13
CA ASP A 376 -16.43 -3.31 -13.25
C ASP A 376 -15.77 -4.64 -12.84
N ILE A 377 -14.55 -4.86 -13.34
CA ILE A 377 -13.78 -6.07 -13.03
C ILE A 377 -13.08 -6.04 -11.67
N ARG A 378 -12.97 -4.88 -11.03
CA ARG A 378 -12.21 -4.71 -9.77
C ARG A 378 -12.76 -5.52 -8.60
N PRO A 379 -14.09 -5.61 -8.36
CA PRO A 379 -14.64 -6.50 -7.34
C PRO A 379 -14.30 -7.98 -7.57
N LEU A 380 -14.31 -8.42 -8.85
CA LEU A 380 -13.97 -9.80 -9.22
C LEU A 380 -12.48 -10.09 -9.05
N GLU A 381 -11.61 -9.11 -9.35
CA GLU A 381 -10.18 -9.20 -9.07
C GLU A 381 -9.92 -9.36 -7.56
N ALA A 382 -10.56 -8.52 -6.74
CA ALA A 382 -10.44 -8.58 -5.28
C ALA A 382 -10.94 -9.93 -4.73
N LEU A 383 -12.08 -10.43 -5.20
CA LEU A 383 -12.60 -11.76 -4.85
C LEU A 383 -11.61 -12.87 -5.22
N GLY A 384 -11.12 -12.85 -6.44
CA GLY A 384 -10.12 -13.81 -6.90
C GLY A 384 -8.87 -13.80 -6.04
N ASN A 385 -8.35 -12.62 -5.70
CA ASN A 385 -7.17 -12.45 -4.86
C ASN A 385 -7.41 -12.95 -3.41
N ILE A 386 -8.56 -12.62 -2.81
CA ILE A 386 -8.94 -13.11 -1.48
C ILE A 386 -9.04 -14.65 -1.49
N MET A 387 -9.77 -15.24 -2.43
CA MET A 387 -9.94 -16.68 -2.50
C MET A 387 -8.61 -17.41 -2.74
N ARG A 388 -7.75 -16.88 -3.62
CA ARG A 388 -6.40 -17.41 -3.86
C ARG A 388 -5.55 -17.35 -2.59
N GLY A 389 -5.54 -16.26 -1.87
CA GLY A 389 -4.83 -16.09 -0.59
C GLY A 389 -5.32 -17.07 0.49
N ARG A 390 -6.60 -17.42 0.45
CA ARG A 390 -7.24 -18.43 1.33
C ARG A 390 -7.10 -19.87 0.84
N LYS A 391 -6.29 -20.12 -0.19
CA LYS A 391 -6.10 -21.44 -0.83
C LYS A 391 -7.41 -22.03 -1.41
N ARG A 392 -8.47 -21.20 -1.60
CA ARG A 392 -9.75 -21.58 -2.23
C ARG A 392 -9.64 -21.43 -3.76
N TYR A 393 -8.72 -22.19 -4.36
CA TYR A 393 -8.26 -21.97 -5.74
C TYR A 393 -9.35 -22.12 -6.79
N GLN A 394 -10.30 -23.05 -6.62
CA GLN A 394 -11.38 -23.20 -7.60
C GLN A 394 -12.27 -21.96 -7.66
N GLU A 395 -12.64 -21.40 -6.52
CA GLU A 395 -13.43 -20.16 -6.47
C GLU A 395 -12.65 -18.96 -7.06
N ALA A 396 -11.36 -18.89 -6.78
CA ALA A 396 -10.51 -17.86 -7.39
C ALA A 396 -10.52 -17.96 -8.93
N ILE A 397 -10.42 -19.18 -9.47
CA ILE A 397 -10.51 -19.43 -10.92
C ILE A 397 -11.85 -18.94 -11.48
N ASP A 398 -12.95 -19.19 -10.78
CA ASP A 398 -14.28 -18.81 -11.23
C ASP A 398 -14.41 -17.27 -11.30
N TYR A 399 -13.91 -16.54 -10.29
CA TYR A 399 -13.91 -15.07 -10.29
C TYR A 399 -13.00 -14.47 -11.36
N TYR A 400 -11.77 -14.96 -11.51
CA TYR A 400 -10.89 -14.51 -12.58
C TYR A 400 -11.45 -14.81 -13.97
N SER A 401 -12.15 -15.95 -14.14
CA SER A 401 -12.77 -16.30 -15.41
C SER A 401 -13.91 -15.37 -15.76
N ARG A 402 -14.73 -14.97 -14.79
CA ARG A 402 -15.77 -13.95 -14.97
C ARG A 402 -15.14 -12.61 -15.38
N ALA A 403 -14.08 -12.16 -14.70
CA ALA A 403 -13.36 -10.94 -15.04
C ALA A 403 -12.79 -10.99 -16.46
N ILE A 404 -12.14 -12.09 -16.86
CA ILE A 404 -11.60 -12.29 -18.22
C ILE A 404 -12.71 -12.28 -19.27
N THR A 405 -13.89 -12.81 -18.96
CA THR A 405 -15.05 -12.75 -19.86
C THR A 405 -15.50 -11.30 -20.11
N ILE A 406 -15.53 -10.47 -19.06
CA ILE A 406 -15.87 -9.04 -19.16
C ILE A 406 -14.80 -8.27 -19.94
N ILE A 407 -13.51 -8.55 -19.72
CA ILE A 407 -12.40 -7.99 -20.48
C ILE A 407 -12.54 -8.27 -21.98
N GLY A 408 -13.06 -9.44 -22.33
CA GLY A 408 -13.36 -9.83 -23.69
C GLY A 408 -12.15 -10.28 -24.52
N PRO A 409 -12.32 -10.41 -25.86
CA PRO A 409 -11.34 -11.07 -26.75
C PRO A 409 -10.10 -10.21 -27.05
N LYS A 410 -10.11 -8.93 -26.71
CA LYS A 410 -8.99 -8.00 -26.94
C LYS A 410 -8.50 -7.40 -25.63
N PRO A 411 -7.85 -8.20 -24.77
CA PRO A 411 -7.32 -7.71 -23.50
C PRO A 411 -6.21 -6.68 -23.73
N ASP A 412 -6.17 -5.65 -22.89
CA ASP A 412 -5.06 -4.71 -22.83
C ASP A 412 -3.84 -5.34 -22.10
N LYS A 413 -2.65 -4.78 -22.34
CA LYS A 413 -1.41 -5.24 -21.69
C LYS A 413 -1.56 -5.38 -20.17
N LYS A 414 -2.21 -4.43 -19.52
CA LYS A 414 -2.44 -4.43 -18.05
C LYS A 414 -3.20 -5.65 -17.51
N HIS A 415 -3.94 -6.37 -18.35
CA HIS A 415 -4.75 -7.52 -17.94
C HIS A 415 -3.94 -8.82 -17.81
N TRP A 416 -2.61 -8.80 -18.01
CA TRP A 416 -1.76 -9.98 -17.81
C TRP A 416 -1.91 -10.58 -16.40
N THR A 417 -2.16 -9.75 -15.39
CA THR A 417 -2.32 -10.15 -13.99
C THR A 417 -3.44 -11.17 -13.78
N PHE A 418 -4.55 -11.04 -14.50
CA PHE A 418 -5.67 -11.97 -14.40
C PHE A 418 -5.30 -13.37 -14.92
N PHE A 419 -4.62 -13.43 -16.06
CA PHE A 419 -4.14 -14.69 -16.64
C PHE A 419 -3.07 -15.33 -15.75
N TYR A 420 -2.12 -14.55 -15.27
CA TYR A 420 -1.11 -15.02 -14.33
C TYR A 420 -1.75 -15.60 -13.05
N ALA A 421 -2.64 -14.85 -12.40
CA ALA A 421 -3.28 -15.26 -11.17
C ALA A 421 -4.17 -16.50 -11.36
N ARG A 422 -4.94 -16.58 -12.47
CA ARG A 422 -5.74 -17.77 -12.76
C ARG A 422 -4.85 -18.97 -13.12
N GLY A 423 -3.80 -18.76 -13.89
CA GLY A 423 -2.81 -19.78 -14.25
C GLY A 423 -2.14 -20.38 -13.01
N THR A 424 -1.74 -19.57 -12.05
CA THR A 424 -1.20 -20.05 -10.77
C THR A 424 -2.23 -20.87 -9.97
N CYS A 425 -3.51 -20.46 -9.98
CA CYS A 425 -4.57 -21.25 -9.33
C CYS A 425 -4.80 -22.61 -10.02
N TYR A 426 -4.78 -22.66 -11.36
CA TYR A 426 -4.88 -23.92 -12.10
C TYR A 426 -3.72 -24.87 -11.78
N GLU A 427 -2.49 -24.34 -11.65
CA GLU A 427 -1.32 -25.13 -11.27
C GLU A 427 -1.53 -25.76 -9.87
N ARG A 428 -1.96 -24.97 -8.89
CA ARG A 428 -2.22 -25.42 -7.52
C ARG A 428 -3.26 -26.55 -7.42
N ILE A 429 -4.25 -26.58 -8.32
CA ILE A 429 -5.22 -27.69 -8.41
C ILE A 429 -4.82 -28.74 -9.46
N LYS A 430 -3.57 -28.72 -9.93
CA LYS A 430 -2.97 -29.68 -10.85
C LYS A 430 -3.63 -29.75 -12.23
N ARG A 431 -4.28 -28.67 -12.67
CA ARG A 431 -4.84 -28.52 -14.01
C ARG A 431 -3.81 -27.85 -14.93
N TRP A 432 -2.71 -28.55 -15.16
CA TRP A 432 -1.55 -28.00 -15.83
C TRP A 432 -1.82 -27.47 -17.25
N PRO A 433 -2.57 -28.14 -18.15
CA PRO A 433 -2.81 -27.60 -19.49
C PRO A 433 -3.45 -26.19 -19.47
N GLN A 434 -4.38 -25.95 -18.53
CA GLN A 434 -5.00 -24.64 -18.37
C GLN A 434 -4.03 -23.62 -17.75
N ALA A 435 -3.23 -24.06 -16.78
CA ALA A 435 -2.19 -23.23 -16.16
C ALA A 435 -1.19 -22.72 -17.21
N GLU A 436 -0.65 -23.62 -18.01
CA GLU A 436 0.33 -23.30 -19.07
C GLU A 436 -0.25 -22.35 -20.10
N ALA A 437 -1.49 -22.58 -20.57
CA ALA A 437 -2.17 -21.70 -21.51
C ALA A 437 -2.33 -20.27 -20.96
N ASP A 438 -2.73 -20.13 -19.70
CA ASP A 438 -2.90 -18.83 -19.05
C ASP A 438 -1.55 -18.13 -18.80
N LEU A 439 -0.52 -18.87 -18.34
CA LEU A 439 0.82 -18.32 -18.11
C LEU A 439 1.47 -17.84 -19.43
N LEU A 440 1.32 -18.61 -20.51
CA LEU A 440 1.75 -18.19 -21.86
C LEU A 440 0.99 -16.93 -22.32
N LYS A 441 -0.32 -16.85 -22.03
CA LYS A 441 -1.12 -15.67 -22.35
C LYS A 441 -0.65 -14.46 -21.54
N ALA A 442 -0.38 -14.62 -20.26
CA ALA A 442 0.20 -13.56 -19.44
C ALA A 442 1.54 -13.07 -20.00
N LEU A 443 2.43 -13.99 -20.41
CA LEU A 443 3.72 -13.68 -21.00
C LEU A 443 3.59 -12.96 -22.36
N GLN A 444 2.56 -13.28 -23.15
CA GLN A 444 2.28 -12.57 -24.41
C GLN A 444 2.00 -11.08 -24.17
N PHE A 445 1.29 -10.73 -23.08
CA PHE A 445 0.98 -9.33 -22.73
C PHE A 445 2.12 -8.63 -22.00
N ALA A 446 2.89 -9.37 -21.20
CA ALA A 446 3.99 -8.86 -20.38
C ALA A 446 5.28 -9.69 -20.60
N PRO A 447 5.94 -9.57 -21.78
CA PRO A 447 7.08 -10.43 -22.16
C PRO A 447 8.35 -10.18 -21.33
N GLU A 448 8.38 -9.12 -20.53
CA GLU A 448 9.48 -8.77 -19.62
C GLU A 448 9.04 -8.77 -18.15
N GLU A 449 7.92 -9.41 -17.84
CA GLU A 449 7.49 -9.54 -16.45
C GLU A 449 8.23 -10.72 -15.78
N ALA A 450 9.20 -10.38 -14.92
CA ALA A 450 10.06 -11.38 -14.28
C ALA A 450 9.29 -12.44 -13.50
N LEU A 451 8.15 -12.08 -12.86
CA LEU A 451 7.31 -13.04 -12.13
C LEU A 451 6.70 -14.09 -13.05
N VAL A 452 6.20 -13.69 -14.22
CA VAL A 452 5.58 -14.62 -15.19
C VAL A 452 6.64 -15.52 -15.81
N LEU A 453 7.77 -14.94 -16.21
CA LEU A 453 8.92 -15.66 -16.76
C LEU A 453 9.42 -16.72 -15.77
N ASN A 454 9.64 -16.31 -14.53
CA ASN A 454 10.10 -17.21 -13.47
C ASN A 454 9.10 -18.32 -13.19
N TYR A 455 7.82 -17.99 -13.01
CA TYR A 455 6.82 -18.98 -12.64
C TYR A 455 6.60 -20.04 -13.73
N LEU A 456 6.50 -19.62 -14.99
CA LEU A 456 6.35 -20.55 -16.11
C LEU A 456 7.61 -21.40 -16.29
N GLY A 457 8.80 -20.78 -16.26
CA GLY A 457 10.07 -21.47 -16.40
C GLY A 457 10.31 -22.49 -15.29
N TYR A 458 10.09 -22.09 -14.05
CA TYR A 458 10.18 -22.96 -12.88
C TYR A 458 9.21 -24.14 -12.98
N SER A 459 7.93 -23.89 -13.31
CA SER A 459 6.93 -24.94 -13.43
C SER A 459 7.29 -25.96 -14.51
N TRP A 460 7.85 -25.54 -15.63
CA TRP A 460 8.36 -26.47 -16.65
C TRP A 460 9.51 -27.32 -16.16
N VAL A 461 10.48 -26.69 -15.48
CA VAL A 461 11.66 -27.38 -14.95
C VAL A 461 11.28 -28.37 -13.85
N ASP A 462 10.41 -27.96 -12.94
CA ASP A 462 9.98 -28.83 -11.84
C ASP A 462 9.21 -30.06 -12.32
N GLN A 463 8.38 -29.92 -13.36
CA GLN A 463 7.69 -31.02 -14.00
C GLN A 463 8.57 -31.83 -14.99
N ASN A 464 9.85 -31.53 -15.10
CA ASN A 464 10.79 -32.15 -16.05
C ASN A 464 10.32 -32.02 -17.51
N ARG A 465 9.74 -30.86 -17.87
CA ARG A 465 9.22 -30.53 -19.20
C ARG A 465 9.95 -29.29 -19.72
N ASN A 466 10.08 -29.16 -21.03
CA ASN A 466 10.64 -27.98 -21.70
C ASN A 466 11.90 -27.38 -21.01
N LEU A 467 12.79 -28.26 -20.48
CA LEU A 467 13.89 -27.87 -19.58
C LEU A 467 14.76 -26.74 -20.12
N LYS A 468 15.10 -26.78 -21.42
CA LYS A 468 15.93 -25.73 -22.04
C LYS A 468 15.20 -24.38 -22.13
N GLN A 469 13.92 -24.42 -22.54
CA GLN A 469 13.09 -23.21 -22.60
C GLN A 469 12.82 -22.67 -21.18
N GLY A 470 12.54 -23.55 -20.23
CA GLY A 470 12.35 -23.18 -18.84
C GLY A 470 13.58 -22.47 -18.25
N LEU A 471 14.77 -23.03 -18.46
CA LEU A 471 16.01 -22.39 -18.05
C LEU A 471 16.18 -21.00 -18.67
N ALA A 472 15.97 -20.86 -19.98
CA ALA A 472 16.09 -19.56 -20.66
C ALA A 472 15.10 -18.50 -20.13
N LEU A 473 13.86 -18.90 -19.76
CA LEU A 473 12.91 -17.99 -19.14
C LEU A 473 13.38 -17.54 -17.75
N ILE A 474 13.91 -18.47 -16.94
CA ILE A 474 14.40 -18.14 -15.60
C ILE A 474 15.66 -17.26 -15.68
N GLU A 475 16.61 -17.55 -16.60
CA GLU A 475 17.77 -16.70 -16.86
C GLU A 475 17.35 -15.27 -17.21
N LYS A 476 16.34 -15.12 -18.08
CA LYS A 476 15.78 -13.80 -18.41
C LYS A 476 15.16 -13.14 -17.16
N ALA A 477 14.43 -13.88 -16.33
CA ALA A 477 13.85 -13.35 -15.09
C ALA A 477 14.94 -12.85 -14.12
N VAL A 478 16.03 -13.61 -13.95
CA VAL A 478 17.19 -13.19 -13.13
C VAL A 478 17.85 -11.94 -13.70
N SER A 479 17.98 -11.83 -15.02
CA SER A 479 18.55 -10.62 -15.65
C SER A 479 17.72 -9.36 -15.38
N LEU A 480 16.41 -9.50 -15.22
CA LEU A 480 15.48 -8.41 -14.92
C LEU A 480 15.41 -8.08 -13.42
N LYS A 481 15.59 -9.08 -12.56
CA LYS A 481 15.54 -8.95 -11.09
C LYS A 481 16.68 -9.76 -10.43
N PRO A 482 17.94 -9.33 -10.53
CA PRO A 482 19.09 -10.07 -10.05
C PRO A 482 19.21 -10.15 -8.52
N ASP A 483 18.46 -9.29 -7.80
CA ASP A 483 18.47 -9.21 -6.34
C ASP A 483 17.20 -9.83 -5.71
N ASP A 484 16.37 -10.51 -6.50
CA ASP A 484 15.23 -11.26 -5.98
C ASP A 484 15.66 -12.71 -5.66
N GLY A 485 15.81 -13.02 -4.37
CA GLY A 485 16.27 -14.32 -3.90
C GLY A 485 15.43 -15.49 -4.41
N TYR A 486 14.12 -15.35 -4.57
CA TYR A 486 13.26 -16.41 -5.10
C TYR A 486 13.47 -16.69 -6.59
N ILE A 487 13.74 -15.63 -7.38
CA ILE A 487 14.02 -15.77 -8.80
C ILE A 487 15.42 -16.39 -8.99
N VAL A 488 16.39 -15.99 -8.17
CA VAL A 488 17.75 -16.56 -8.18
C VAL A 488 17.75 -18.02 -7.73
N ASP A 489 16.94 -18.37 -6.71
CA ASP A 489 16.72 -19.76 -6.27
C ASP A 489 16.16 -20.63 -7.41
N SER A 490 15.16 -20.12 -8.14
CA SER A 490 14.60 -20.84 -9.28
C SER A 490 15.65 -21.17 -10.35
N LEU A 491 16.64 -20.28 -10.57
CA LEU A 491 17.74 -20.54 -11.48
C LEU A 491 18.67 -21.63 -10.93
N GLY A 492 19.02 -21.56 -9.66
CA GLY A 492 19.81 -22.59 -8.99
C GLY A 492 19.12 -23.95 -9.03
N TRP A 493 17.82 -23.99 -8.75
CA TRP A 493 17.01 -25.20 -8.82
C TRP A 493 16.93 -25.77 -10.25
N ALA A 494 16.78 -24.89 -11.26
CA ALA A 494 16.81 -25.32 -12.65
C ALA A 494 18.14 -25.99 -13.01
N HIS A 495 19.27 -25.46 -12.61
CA HIS A 495 20.59 -26.10 -12.76
C HIS A 495 20.67 -27.42 -12.00
N TYR A 496 20.13 -27.49 -10.78
CA TYR A 496 20.06 -28.74 -10.01
C TYR A 496 19.28 -29.83 -10.75
N ARG A 497 18.11 -29.50 -11.26
CA ARG A 497 17.24 -30.45 -12.02
C ARG A 497 17.90 -30.91 -13.34
N LEU A 498 18.71 -30.07 -13.95
CA LEU A 498 19.51 -30.38 -15.14
C LEU A 498 20.78 -31.19 -14.82
N GLY A 499 21.12 -31.39 -13.55
CA GLY A 499 22.35 -32.09 -13.12
C GLY A 499 23.60 -31.22 -13.09
N ASN A 500 23.47 -29.92 -13.31
CA ASN A 500 24.56 -28.93 -13.28
C ASN A 500 24.82 -28.47 -11.84
N TYR A 501 25.18 -29.41 -10.96
CA TYR A 501 25.23 -29.21 -9.52
C TYR A 501 26.17 -28.10 -9.05
N LYS A 502 27.28 -27.86 -9.77
CA LYS A 502 28.23 -26.79 -9.42
C LYS A 502 27.60 -25.40 -9.65
N GLU A 503 26.93 -25.23 -10.79
CA GLU A 503 26.20 -23.98 -11.06
C GLU A 503 25.01 -23.83 -10.13
N ALA A 504 24.30 -24.92 -9.79
CA ALA A 504 23.23 -24.90 -8.81
C ALA A 504 23.70 -24.34 -7.46
N VAL A 505 24.84 -24.82 -6.93
CA VAL A 505 25.42 -24.30 -5.68
C VAL A 505 25.67 -22.81 -5.76
N LYS A 506 26.31 -22.34 -6.85
CA LYS A 506 26.61 -20.91 -7.03
C LYS A 506 25.38 -20.01 -6.92
N TYR A 507 24.30 -20.38 -7.62
CA TYR A 507 23.08 -19.56 -7.60
C TYR A 507 22.28 -19.73 -6.30
N LEU A 508 22.24 -20.92 -5.71
CA LEU A 508 21.55 -21.17 -4.44
C LEU A 508 22.28 -20.52 -3.25
N GLU A 509 23.62 -20.48 -3.24
CA GLU A 509 24.39 -19.68 -2.26
C GLU A 509 23.99 -18.21 -2.35
N LYS A 510 23.90 -17.64 -3.57
CA LYS A 510 23.45 -16.27 -3.77
C LYS A 510 21.98 -16.05 -3.34
N ALA A 511 21.10 -17.01 -3.61
CA ALA A 511 19.70 -16.93 -3.19
C ALA A 511 19.55 -16.88 -1.67
N VAL A 512 20.29 -17.75 -0.95
CA VAL A 512 20.32 -17.76 0.52
C VAL A 512 20.98 -16.48 1.08
N GLU A 513 22.01 -15.94 0.43
CA GLU A 513 22.59 -14.64 0.80
C GLU A 513 21.55 -13.52 0.74
N LEU A 514 20.68 -13.52 -0.29
CA LEU A 514 19.61 -12.53 -0.47
C LEU A 514 18.44 -12.74 0.48
N LYS A 515 18.15 -13.99 0.88
CA LYS A 515 17.01 -14.36 1.73
C LYS A 515 17.35 -15.55 2.65
N ALA A 516 18.18 -15.30 3.64
CA ALA A 516 18.67 -16.32 4.57
C ALA A 516 17.57 -16.94 5.45
N GLU A 517 16.48 -16.22 5.67
CA GLU A 517 15.37 -16.62 6.53
C GLU A 517 14.31 -17.49 5.83
N ASP A 518 14.50 -17.87 4.57
CA ASP A 518 13.55 -18.72 3.85
C ASP A 518 13.92 -20.21 3.97
N PRO A 519 13.03 -21.08 4.47
CA PRO A 519 13.32 -22.50 4.67
C PRO A 519 13.51 -23.28 3.36
N VAL A 520 12.82 -22.88 2.28
CA VAL A 520 12.88 -23.57 0.98
C VAL A 520 14.23 -23.34 0.31
N LEU A 521 14.73 -22.11 0.35
CA LEU A 521 16.02 -21.76 -0.23
C LEU A 521 17.16 -22.50 0.47
N ASN A 522 17.10 -22.60 1.81
CA ASN A 522 18.07 -23.36 2.59
C ASN A 522 18.00 -24.85 2.28
N ASP A 523 16.80 -25.41 2.09
CA ASP A 523 16.62 -26.80 1.70
C ASP A 523 17.21 -27.09 0.31
N HIS A 524 16.93 -26.25 -0.67
CA HIS A 524 17.49 -26.37 -2.03
C HIS A 524 19.01 -26.28 -2.04
N LEU A 525 19.60 -25.36 -1.26
CA LEU A 525 21.04 -25.26 -1.13
C LEU A 525 21.66 -26.51 -0.48
N GLY A 526 21.02 -27.05 0.55
CA GLY A 526 21.42 -28.30 1.17
C GLY A 526 21.42 -29.46 0.16
N ASP A 527 20.39 -29.57 -0.68
CA ASP A 527 20.31 -30.57 -1.74
C ASP A 527 21.46 -30.42 -2.75
N ALA A 528 21.79 -29.18 -3.14
CA ALA A 528 22.87 -28.92 -4.07
C ALA A 528 24.25 -29.23 -3.47
N PHE A 529 24.52 -28.86 -2.22
CA PHE A 529 25.75 -29.20 -1.51
C PHE A 529 25.95 -30.71 -1.42
N TRP A 530 24.92 -31.46 -1.08
CA TRP A 530 24.97 -32.93 -1.05
C TRP A 530 25.41 -33.51 -2.38
N ARG A 531 24.85 -32.99 -3.50
CA ARG A 531 25.18 -33.49 -4.85
C ARG A 531 26.62 -33.21 -5.28
N VAL A 532 27.28 -32.21 -4.73
CA VAL A 532 28.70 -31.91 -5.00
C VAL A 532 29.66 -32.53 -3.96
N GLY A 533 29.14 -33.31 -2.98
CA GLY A 533 29.93 -33.97 -1.95
C GLY A 533 30.26 -33.11 -0.72
N ARG A 534 29.64 -31.94 -0.60
CA ARG A 534 29.77 -31.05 0.57
C ARG A 534 28.71 -31.44 1.63
N GLU A 535 28.82 -32.65 2.18
CA GLU A 535 27.78 -33.25 3.03
C GLU A 535 27.59 -32.53 4.37
N VAL A 536 28.66 -31.98 4.95
CA VAL A 536 28.60 -31.26 6.22
C VAL A 536 27.77 -29.96 6.03
N GLU A 537 28.08 -29.24 4.98
CA GLU A 537 27.34 -28.00 4.66
C GLU A 537 25.88 -28.30 4.27
N ALA A 538 25.63 -29.40 3.56
CA ALA A 538 24.29 -29.85 3.25
C ALA A 538 23.45 -30.06 4.52
N ARG A 539 24.00 -30.80 5.50
CA ARG A 539 23.33 -31.03 6.78
C ARG A 539 23.10 -29.75 7.57
N PHE A 540 24.05 -28.82 7.52
CA PHE A 540 23.89 -27.49 8.14
C PHE A 540 22.71 -26.74 7.54
N GLN A 541 22.61 -26.70 6.20
CA GLN A 541 21.51 -25.99 5.52
C GLN A 541 20.16 -26.63 5.78
N TRP A 542 20.05 -27.97 5.78
CA TRP A 542 18.81 -28.64 6.14
C TRP A 542 18.42 -28.41 7.61
N GLN A 543 19.39 -28.38 8.53
CA GLN A 543 19.11 -28.03 9.92
C GLN A 543 18.63 -26.59 10.04
N GLN A 544 19.23 -25.65 9.31
CA GLN A 544 18.80 -24.28 9.26
C GLN A 544 17.38 -24.16 8.70
N ALA A 545 17.06 -24.87 7.61
CA ALA A 545 15.72 -24.90 7.04
C ALA A 545 14.65 -25.37 8.07
N LEU A 546 14.94 -26.40 8.87
CA LEU A 546 14.04 -26.85 9.95
C LEU A 546 13.86 -25.79 11.04
N THR A 547 14.94 -25.05 11.40
CA THR A 547 14.88 -23.99 12.41
C THR A 547 13.96 -22.84 11.97
N LEU A 548 13.85 -22.61 10.67
CA LEU A 548 12.99 -21.59 10.05
C LEU A 548 11.50 -22.01 9.95
N LYS A 549 11.13 -23.15 10.51
CA LYS A 549 9.74 -23.65 10.62
C LYS A 549 9.04 -23.76 9.25
N PRO A 550 9.51 -24.63 8.35
CA PRO A 550 8.87 -24.91 7.08
C PRO A 550 7.45 -25.48 7.28
N GLU A 551 6.67 -25.55 6.19
CA GLU A 551 5.36 -26.24 6.21
C GLU A 551 5.55 -27.71 6.66
N PRO A 552 4.57 -28.30 7.37
CA PRO A 552 4.73 -29.63 7.98
C PRO A 552 5.19 -30.74 7.02
N GLU A 553 4.66 -30.73 5.78
CA GLU A 553 5.03 -31.72 4.75
C GLU A 553 6.49 -31.59 4.32
N ASP A 554 7.03 -30.36 4.27
CA ASP A 554 8.41 -30.09 3.90
C ASP A 554 9.34 -30.36 5.08
N ALA A 555 8.92 -30.04 6.31
CA ALA A 555 9.65 -30.41 7.52
C ALA A 555 9.98 -31.92 7.56
N GLU A 556 8.98 -32.78 7.27
CA GLU A 556 9.20 -34.24 7.22
C GLU A 556 10.18 -34.68 6.12
N LYS A 557 10.14 -34.00 4.95
CA LYS A 557 11.08 -34.29 3.85
C LYS A 557 12.50 -33.89 4.23
N ILE A 558 12.66 -32.68 4.79
CA ILE A 558 13.95 -32.14 5.23
C ILE A 558 14.54 -33.00 6.34
N GLN A 559 13.72 -33.42 7.33
CA GLN A 559 14.19 -34.32 8.40
C GLN A 559 14.71 -35.65 7.84
N ARG A 560 14.01 -36.24 6.86
CA ARG A 560 14.47 -37.48 6.21
C ARG A 560 15.81 -37.29 5.47
N LYS A 561 16.04 -36.14 4.83
CA LYS A 561 17.31 -35.80 4.19
C LYS A 561 18.42 -35.65 5.24
N LEU A 562 18.13 -35.02 6.36
CA LEU A 562 19.07 -34.83 7.46
C LEU A 562 19.51 -36.18 8.05
N ASP A 563 18.58 -37.13 8.23
CA ASP A 563 18.86 -38.43 8.83
C ASP A 563 19.60 -39.37 7.86
N LYS A 564 19.19 -39.41 6.60
CA LYS A 564 19.59 -40.47 5.64
C LYS A 564 20.40 -39.96 4.45
N GLY A 565 20.52 -38.63 4.30
CA GLY A 565 21.05 -38.02 3.08
C GLY A 565 20.10 -38.16 1.89
N LEU A 566 20.57 -37.69 0.73
CA LEU A 566 19.82 -37.88 -0.51
C LEU A 566 20.18 -39.23 -1.15
N PRO A 567 19.22 -39.91 -1.81
CA PRO A 567 19.49 -41.13 -2.54
C PRO A 567 20.58 -40.94 -3.62
N ALA A 568 21.26 -42.01 -4.00
CA ALA A 568 22.29 -41.95 -5.05
C ALA A 568 21.75 -41.29 -6.33
N LYS A 569 22.64 -40.64 -7.09
CA LYS A 569 22.28 -39.98 -8.36
C LYS A 569 21.49 -40.97 -9.23
N PRO A 570 20.36 -40.60 -9.82
CA PRO A 570 19.75 -41.42 -10.84
C PRO A 570 20.76 -41.68 -11.95
N GLN A 571 21.13 -42.93 -12.21
CA GLN A 571 21.94 -43.25 -13.36
C GLN A 571 21.23 -42.75 -14.61
N ALA A 572 21.90 -41.92 -15.42
CA ALA A 572 21.38 -41.50 -16.71
C ALA A 572 21.01 -42.78 -17.50
N ARG A 573 19.75 -43.03 -17.76
CA ARG A 573 19.33 -44.06 -18.71
C ARG A 573 20.02 -43.73 -20.03
N VAL A 574 21.07 -44.47 -20.35
CA VAL A 574 21.66 -44.51 -21.67
C VAL A 574 20.55 -44.96 -22.62
N VAL A 575 19.86 -44.01 -23.28
CA VAL A 575 18.98 -44.33 -24.38
C VAL A 575 19.89 -44.88 -25.48
N LYS A 576 19.97 -46.23 -25.57
CA LYS A 576 20.59 -46.88 -26.72
C LYS A 576 19.89 -46.31 -27.96
N LYS A 577 20.63 -45.56 -28.78
CA LYS A 577 20.20 -45.20 -30.12
C LYS A 577 19.73 -46.48 -30.80
N SER A 578 18.43 -46.65 -31.00
CA SER A 578 17.90 -47.67 -31.91
C SER A 578 18.48 -47.40 -33.28
N LYS A 579 19.17 -48.43 -33.83
CA LYS A 579 19.67 -48.40 -35.21
C LYS A 579 18.55 -48.02 -36.14
N GLU A 580 18.75 -47.00 -36.93
CA GLU A 580 17.90 -46.67 -38.08
C GLU A 580 17.70 -47.93 -38.95
N PRO A 581 16.47 -48.29 -39.32
CA PRO A 581 16.27 -49.30 -40.33
C PRO A 581 16.73 -48.76 -41.69
N ALA A 582 17.48 -49.61 -42.43
CA ALA A 582 18.04 -49.35 -43.72
C ALA A 582 17.02 -48.77 -44.70
N ARG A 583 17.43 -47.75 -45.44
CA ARG A 583 16.74 -47.14 -46.55
C ARG A 583 16.34 -48.19 -47.61
N ALA A 584 15.07 -48.45 -47.83
CA ALA A 584 14.58 -49.17 -48.98
C ALA A 584 14.74 -48.31 -50.22
N GLU A 585 15.38 -48.89 -51.23
CA GLU A 585 15.58 -48.29 -52.57
C GLU A 585 14.24 -48.01 -53.24
N THR A 586 14.07 -46.84 -53.80
CA THR A 586 12.94 -46.43 -54.65
C THR A 586 13.22 -46.80 -56.12
N PRO A 587 12.28 -47.46 -56.87
CA PRO A 587 12.51 -47.75 -58.28
C PRO A 587 12.34 -46.51 -59.16
N LYS A 588 13.28 -46.33 -60.09
CA LYS A 588 13.25 -45.34 -61.14
C LYS A 588 11.99 -45.51 -62.04
N LYS A 589 11.20 -44.48 -62.19
CA LYS A 589 10.25 -44.37 -63.31
C LYS A 589 10.72 -43.34 -64.31
N GLN A 590 10.73 -43.81 -65.60
CA GLN A 590 11.17 -43.12 -66.77
C GLN A 590 10.27 -41.92 -67.11
N SER A 591 10.93 -40.95 -67.71
CA SER A 591 10.38 -39.80 -68.44
C SER A 591 9.50 -40.13 -69.56
N LYS A 592 8.37 -39.43 -69.76
CA LYS A 592 7.84 -39.06 -71.07
C LYS A 592 7.37 -37.62 -71.07
N LEU A 593 7.95 -36.88 -72.02
CA LEU A 593 7.60 -35.53 -72.42
C LEU A 593 6.14 -35.45 -72.87
N GLY A 594 5.52 -34.31 -72.69
CA GLY A 594 4.27 -33.89 -73.35
C GLY A 594 4.03 -32.41 -73.07
N SER A 595 4.47 -31.61 -73.99
CA SER A 595 4.25 -30.17 -74.12
C SER A 595 2.77 -29.81 -74.20
N GLN A 596 2.35 -28.70 -73.61
CA GLN A 596 1.57 -27.66 -74.34
C GLN A 596 1.30 -26.47 -73.40
N ARG A 597 1.62 -25.32 -73.88
CA ARG A 597 1.28 -23.99 -73.38
C ARG A 597 -0.08 -23.55 -73.95
N PRO A 598 -0.50 -22.31 -73.69
CA PRO A 598 -1.42 -21.81 -72.68
C PRO A 598 -2.66 -21.18 -73.35
N VAL A 599 -3.59 -20.62 -72.55
CA VAL A 599 -4.57 -19.53 -72.85
C VAL A 599 -5.53 -19.52 -71.62
N GLU A 600 -5.80 -18.53 -70.99
CA GLU A 600 -6.03 -17.08 -70.85
C GLU A 600 -5.93 -16.64 -69.42
#